data_45d24366b9445f325c819c0d83c4143c
#
_entry.id   45d24366b9445f325c819c0d83c4143c
#
_cell.length_a   1.000
_cell.length_b   1.000
_cell.length_c   1.000
_cell.angle_alpha   90.00
_cell.angle_beta   90.00
_cell.angle_gamma   90.00
#
_symmetry.space_group_name_H-M   'P 1'
#
loop_
_entity.id
_entity.type
_entity.pdbx_description
1 polymer ?
#
loop_
_entity_poly.entity_id
_entity_poly.type
_entity_poly.pdbx_seq_one_letter_code
_entity_poly.pdbx_strand_id
1 'polypeptide(L)'
;MDMSYLKDMPIAILGAGGVGKTMAGDCALAGKEVRLWDSPRFAKMNFVNIEKTGITLSGNQFSYFGFQRRGTAKVALATDDMAKAVKGAGIIIVAAVAIAHEDIFRQLIPLLEDGQVIHILPDNCGTFICRKLMREMGCTKKVIVGAWYTAPYGIRIVRRGGVVTNECKVEDRITTIRGCALPDCDTDDFMASAYYIPAFGAIIDAEGEVTISKKGEEFHHGFVRGNTVLDINLSNVNPVIHVPGAVLGAAVMQNFDTVLGKNKADYSLY
;
A
#
# COMPACT_ATOMS: atom_id res chain seq x y z
N MET A 1 15.60 -17.60 -2.41
CA MET A 1 14.74 -18.36 -3.38
C MET A 1 14.66 -17.58 -4.67
N ASP A 2 14.50 -18.24 -5.83
CA ASP A 2 14.18 -17.50 -7.06
C ASP A 2 12.73 -17.05 -7.02
N MET A 3 12.52 -15.74 -7.04
CA MET A 3 11.18 -15.11 -6.98
C MET A 3 10.65 -14.74 -8.38
N SER A 4 11.31 -15.18 -9.45
CA SER A 4 10.95 -14.81 -10.84
C SER A 4 9.53 -15.25 -11.24
N TYR A 5 9.00 -16.28 -10.59
CA TYR A 5 7.62 -16.74 -10.81
C TYR A 5 6.57 -15.67 -10.53
N LEU A 6 6.88 -14.67 -9.69
CA LEU A 6 5.98 -13.56 -9.37
C LEU A 6 5.78 -12.58 -10.54
N LYS A 7 6.65 -12.65 -11.55
CA LYS A 7 6.65 -11.69 -12.66
C LYS A 7 5.30 -11.61 -13.36
N ASP A 8 4.70 -12.76 -13.60
CA ASP A 8 3.46 -12.88 -14.39
C ASP A 8 2.22 -13.22 -13.54
N MET A 9 2.39 -13.27 -12.21
CA MET A 9 1.28 -13.54 -11.30
C MET A 9 0.51 -12.25 -10.95
N PRO A 10 -0.81 -12.36 -10.70
CA PRO A 10 -1.61 -11.24 -10.26
C PRO A 10 -1.13 -10.65 -8.93
N ILE A 11 -1.37 -9.34 -8.76
CA ILE A 11 -1.20 -8.63 -7.49
C ILE A 11 -2.57 -8.40 -6.89
N ALA A 12 -2.82 -8.95 -5.70
CA ALA A 12 -4.00 -8.65 -4.90
C ALA A 12 -3.70 -7.50 -3.95
N ILE A 13 -4.55 -6.48 -3.92
CA ILE A 13 -4.44 -5.33 -3.01
C ILE A 13 -5.65 -5.32 -2.11
N LEU A 14 -5.42 -5.44 -0.80
CA LEU A 14 -6.45 -5.48 0.24
C LEU A 14 -6.54 -4.13 0.93
N GLY A 15 -7.65 -3.43 0.69
CA GLY A 15 -7.94 -2.08 1.14
C GLY A 15 -7.95 -1.09 -0.03
N ALA A 16 -9.14 -0.57 -0.37
CA ALA A 16 -9.33 0.40 -1.45
C ALA A 16 -9.38 1.85 -0.96
N GLY A 17 -8.66 2.13 0.13
CA GLY A 17 -8.36 3.49 0.57
C GLY A 17 -7.41 4.20 -0.38
N GLY A 18 -6.92 5.37 0.04
CA GLY A 18 -6.02 6.17 -0.79
C GLY A 18 -4.78 5.43 -1.25
N VAL A 19 -4.06 4.80 -0.32
CA VAL A 19 -2.84 4.05 -0.64
C VAL A 19 -3.14 2.87 -1.55
N GLY A 20 -4.14 2.04 -1.22
CA GLY A 20 -4.46 0.85 -2.01
C GLY A 20 -4.94 1.18 -3.42
N LYS A 21 -5.81 2.20 -3.59
CA LYS A 21 -6.19 2.67 -4.93
C LYS A 21 -5.01 3.20 -5.73
N THR A 22 -4.13 3.97 -5.09
CA THR A 22 -2.95 4.51 -5.77
C THR A 22 -2.04 3.39 -6.24
N MET A 23 -1.74 2.42 -5.38
CA MET A 23 -0.94 1.26 -5.75
C MET A 23 -1.61 0.42 -6.84
N ALA A 24 -2.93 0.24 -6.76
CA ALA A 24 -3.68 -0.49 -7.78
C ALA A 24 -3.59 0.21 -9.14
N GLY A 25 -3.78 1.52 -9.17
CA GLY A 25 -3.62 2.32 -10.39
C GLY A 25 -2.21 2.28 -10.94
N ASP A 26 -1.19 2.41 -10.10
CA ASP A 26 0.21 2.42 -10.50
C ASP A 26 0.64 1.04 -11.07
N CYS A 27 0.31 -0.05 -10.38
CA CYS A 27 0.60 -1.39 -10.87
C CYS A 27 -0.17 -1.72 -12.17
N ALA A 28 -1.42 -1.27 -12.30
CA ALA A 28 -2.21 -1.48 -13.51
C ALA A 28 -1.68 -0.64 -14.69
N LEU A 29 -1.24 0.60 -14.46
CA LEU A 29 -0.56 1.43 -15.47
C LEU A 29 0.76 0.80 -15.94
N ALA A 30 1.42 0.03 -15.09
CA ALA A 30 2.61 -0.74 -15.44
C ALA A 30 2.29 -2.09 -16.12
N GLY A 31 1.04 -2.37 -16.46
CA GLY A 31 0.63 -3.58 -17.16
C GLY A 31 0.44 -4.82 -16.28
N LYS A 32 0.44 -4.68 -14.94
CA LYS A 32 0.17 -5.81 -14.04
C LYS A 32 -1.32 -6.14 -13.97
N GLU A 33 -1.64 -7.43 -13.85
CA GLU A 33 -2.98 -7.86 -13.45
C GLU A 33 -3.17 -7.52 -11.97
N VAL A 34 -4.09 -6.59 -11.70
CA VAL A 34 -4.37 -6.11 -10.35
C VAL A 34 -5.79 -6.46 -9.95
N ARG A 35 -5.93 -7.04 -8.76
CA ARG A 35 -7.20 -7.32 -8.12
C ARG A 35 -7.29 -6.51 -6.84
N LEU A 36 -8.28 -5.61 -6.78
CA LEU A 36 -8.47 -4.70 -5.66
C LEU A 36 -9.66 -5.19 -4.83
N TRP A 37 -9.41 -5.42 -3.55
CA TRP A 37 -10.44 -5.80 -2.59
C TRP A 37 -10.67 -4.69 -1.58
N ASP A 38 -11.93 -4.55 -1.15
CA ASP A 38 -12.28 -3.82 0.05
C ASP A 38 -13.38 -4.56 0.81
N SER A 39 -13.45 -4.31 2.11
CA SER A 39 -14.50 -4.93 2.94
C SER A 39 -15.88 -4.53 2.41
N PRO A 40 -16.91 -5.40 2.54
CA PRO A 40 -18.27 -5.09 2.08
C PRO A 40 -18.81 -3.78 2.63
N ARG A 41 -18.35 -3.39 3.81
CA ARG A 41 -18.72 -2.13 4.47
C ARG A 41 -18.31 -0.90 3.65
N PHE A 42 -17.12 -0.93 3.04
CA PHE A 42 -16.52 0.22 2.36
C PHE A 42 -16.54 0.09 0.83
N ALA A 43 -16.69 -1.12 0.31
CA ALA A 43 -16.66 -1.41 -1.13
C ALA A 43 -17.67 -0.54 -1.92
N LYS A 44 -18.90 -0.40 -1.42
CA LYS A 44 -19.93 0.43 -2.07
C LYS A 44 -19.49 1.88 -2.26
N MET A 45 -18.76 2.43 -1.29
CA MET A 45 -18.24 3.80 -1.35
C MET A 45 -16.98 3.89 -2.21
N ASN A 46 -16.08 2.94 -2.06
CA ASN A 46 -14.77 2.97 -2.67
C ASN A 46 -14.76 2.49 -4.12
N PHE A 47 -15.75 1.69 -4.55
CA PHE A 47 -15.83 1.14 -5.91
C PHE A 47 -16.85 1.85 -6.81
N VAL A 48 -17.37 3.01 -6.41
CA VAL A 48 -18.34 3.75 -7.22
C VAL A 48 -17.81 3.95 -8.65
N ASN A 49 -18.48 3.31 -9.62
CA ASN A 49 -18.15 3.36 -11.05
C ASN A 49 -16.71 2.92 -11.41
N ILE A 50 -15.95 2.25 -10.54
CA ILE A 50 -14.54 1.93 -10.78
C ILE A 50 -14.33 1.09 -12.05
N GLU A 51 -15.26 0.19 -12.37
CA GLU A 51 -15.21 -0.62 -13.60
C GLU A 51 -15.31 0.22 -14.86
N LYS A 52 -16.09 1.33 -14.81
CA LYS A 52 -16.29 2.26 -15.93
C LYS A 52 -15.15 3.27 -16.02
N THR A 53 -14.82 3.90 -14.90
CA THR A 53 -13.87 5.02 -14.86
C THR A 53 -12.41 4.58 -14.77
N GLY A 54 -12.16 3.39 -14.27
CA GLY A 54 -10.82 3.00 -13.84
C GLY A 54 -10.34 3.81 -12.63
N ILE A 55 -9.06 3.71 -12.33
CA ILE A 55 -8.36 4.51 -11.32
C ILE A 55 -7.46 5.51 -12.04
N THR A 56 -7.60 6.79 -11.72
CA THR A 56 -6.78 7.86 -12.31
C THR A 56 -5.71 8.28 -11.32
N LEU A 57 -4.46 8.28 -11.75
CA LEU A 57 -3.35 8.89 -11.03
C LEU A 57 -3.06 10.26 -11.57
N SER A 58 -3.12 11.27 -10.71
CA SER A 58 -2.80 12.68 -10.99
C SER A 58 -1.84 13.23 -9.96
N GLY A 59 -1.46 14.51 -10.06
CA GLY A 59 -0.60 15.18 -9.10
C GLY A 59 0.86 15.31 -9.54
N ASN A 60 1.79 15.38 -8.59
CA ASN A 60 3.21 15.59 -8.88
C ASN A 60 3.80 14.41 -9.64
N GLN A 61 4.48 14.73 -10.76
CA GLN A 61 5.07 13.71 -11.62
C GLN A 61 6.51 13.39 -11.25
N PHE A 62 7.16 14.33 -10.57
CA PHE A 62 8.55 14.23 -10.26
C PHE A 62 8.70 13.87 -8.80
N SER A 63 9.11 12.65 -8.53
CA SER A 63 9.86 12.38 -7.31
C SER A 63 11.32 12.70 -7.56
N TYR A 64 12.10 12.86 -6.53
CA TYR A 64 13.57 13.05 -6.60
C TYR A 64 14.28 11.95 -7.41
N PHE A 65 13.62 10.83 -7.72
CA PHE A 65 14.20 9.60 -8.27
C PHE A 65 13.40 9.00 -9.44
N GLY A 66 12.60 9.76 -10.17
CA GLY A 66 11.97 9.28 -11.39
C GLY A 66 10.53 9.69 -11.61
N PHE A 67 9.99 9.29 -12.76
CA PHE A 67 8.61 9.58 -13.13
C PHE A 67 7.63 8.73 -12.33
N GLN A 68 6.61 9.38 -11.82
CA GLN A 68 5.41 8.68 -11.41
C GLN A 68 4.55 8.41 -12.64
N ARG A 69 3.99 7.21 -12.72
CA ARG A 69 3.01 6.92 -13.77
C ARG A 69 1.78 7.79 -13.56
N ARG A 70 1.33 8.39 -14.65
CA ARG A 70 0.09 9.16 -14.69
C ARG A 70 -0.87 8.56 -15.68
N GLY A 71 -2.13 8.80 -15.47
CA GLY A 71 -3.18 8.38 -16.37
C GLY A 71 -4.24 7.57 -15.67
N THR A 72 -5.05 6.92 -16.46
CA THR A 72 -6.16 6.09 -16.00
C THR A 72 -5.93 4.65 -16.41
N ALA A 73 -5.99 3.74 -15.46
CA ALA A 73 -5.95 2.31 -15.73
C ALA A 73 -7.15 1.61 -15.11
N LYS A 74 -7.54 0.50 -15.72
CA LYS A 74 -8.53 -0.42 -15.16
C LYS A 74 -7.83 -1.51 -14.40
N VAL A 75 -8.32 -1.84 -13.22
CA VAL A 75 -7.94 -3.06 -12.52
C VAL A 75 -8.68 -4.25 -13.13
N ALA A 76 -8.07 -5.43 -13.08
CA ALA A 76 -8.69 -6.65 -13.60
C ALA A 76 -9.94 -7.04 -12.82
N LEU A 77 -9.94 -6.77 -11.52
CA LEU A 77 -11.07 -7.04 -10.64
C LEU A 77 -11.14 -6.00 -9.52
N ALA A 78 -12.32 -5.48 -9.24
CA ALA A 78 -12.63 -4.76 -7.99
C ALA A 78 -13.77 -5.51 -7.30
N THR A 79 -13.55 -5.99 -6.08
CA THR A 79 -14.49 -6.90 -5.41
C THR A 79 -14.48 -6.76 -3.89
N ASP A 80 -15.58 -7.11 -3.26
CA ASP A 80 -15.70 -7.31 -1.82
C ASP A 80 -15.57 -8.80 -1.40
N ASP A 81 -15.38 -9.69 -2.36
CA ASP A 81 -15.09 -11.10 -2.17
C ASP A 81 -13.56 -11.31 -2.11
N MET A 82 -13.03 -11.51 -0.89
CA MET A 82 -11.59 -11.69 -0.69
C MET A 82 -11.07 -12.95 -1.40
N ALA A 83 -11.84 -14.03 -1.45
CA ALA A 83 -11.40 -15.26 -2.10
C ALA A 83 -11.12 -15.04 -3.60
N LYS A 84 -11.97 -14.26 -4.28
CA LYS A 84 -11.75 -13.89 -5.69
C LYS A 84 -10.52 -13.01 -5.88
N ALA A 85 -10.26 -12.11 -4.94
CA ALA A 85 -9.12 -11.22 -5.04
C ALA A 85 -7.79 -11.98 -4.90
N VAL A 86 -7.67 -12.89 -3.91
CA VAL A 86 -6.38 -13.49 -3.54
C VAL A 86 -6.08 -14.82 -4.24
N LYS A 87 -7.07 -15.48 -4.82
CA LYS A 87 -6.88 -16.78 -5.48
C LYS A 87 -5.85 -16.69 -6.61
N GLY A 88 -4.77 -17.45 -6.52
CA GLY A 88 -3.70 -17.47 -7.51
C GLY A 88 -2.91 -16.16 -7.64
N ALA A 89 -3.07 -15.20 -6.72
CA ALA A 89 -2.22 -14.03 -6.68
C ALA A 89 -0.86 -14.41 -6.09
N GLY A 90 0.24 -13.99 -6.70
CA GLY A 90 1.58 -14.22 -6.16
C GLY A 90 1.94 -13.24 -5.06
N ILE A 91 1.47 -12.01 -5.20
CA ILE A 91 1.72 -10.91 -4.25
C ILE A 91 0.39 -10.44 -3.68
N ILE A 92 0.35 -10.34 -2.36
CA ILE A 92 -0.80 -9.80 -1.62
C ILE A 92 -0.32 -8.56 -0.86
N ILE A 93 -0.91 -7.42 -1.15
CA ILE A 93 -0.57 -6.14 -0.50
C ILE A 93 -1.71 -5.76 0.45
N VAL A 94 -1.41 -5.65 1.73
CA VAL A 94 -2.36 -5.14 2.74
C VAL A 94 -2.13 -3.65 2.91
N ALA A 95 -3.02 -2.84 2.34
CA ALA A 95 -2.97 -1.38 2.34
C ALA A 95 -4.14 -0.80 3.13
N ALA A 96 -4.22 -1.17 4.41
CA ALA A 96 -5.31 -0.83 5.29
C ALA A 96 -4.82 -0.17 6.58
N VAL A 97 -5.73 0.51 7.27
CA VAL A 97 -5.43 1.07 8.61
C VAL A 97 -5.23 -0.07 9.63
N ALA A 98 -4.33 0.14 10.59
CA ALA A 98 -3.92 -0.90 11.54
C ALA A 98 -5.09 -1.56 12.30
N ILE A 99 -6.13 -0.80 12.63
CA ILE A 99 -7.32 -1.33 13.31
C ILE A 99 -8.08 -2.38 12.50
N ALA A 100 -7.89 -2.42 11.19
CA ALA A 100 -8.51 -3.39 10.29
C ALA A 100 -7.65 -4.64 10.06
N HIS A 101 -6.39 -4.65 10.49
CA HIS A 101 -5.44 -5.72 10.17
C HIS A 101 -5.93 -7.07 10.69
N GLU A 102 -6.37 -7.15 11.94
CA GLU A 102 -6.82 -8.43 12.50
C GLU A 102 -7.99 -9.02 11.73
N ASP A 103 -9.00 -8.21 11.42
CA ASP A 103 -10.18 -8.66 10.67
C ASP A 103 -9.81 -9.10 9.24
N ILE A 104 -8.90 -8.39 8.59
CA ILE A 104 -8.38 -8.74 7.27
C ILE A 104 -7.64 -10.07 7.33
N PHE A 105 -6.74 -10.25 8.30
CA PHE A 105 -5.94 -11.48 8.40
C PHE A 105 -6.79 -12.70 8.76
N ARG A 106 -7.80 -12.56 9.61
CA ARG A 106 -8.72 -13.67 9.91
C ARG A 106 -9.48 -14.17 8.68
N GLN A 107 -9.79 -13.26 7.73
CA GLN A 107 -10.41 -13.61 6.46
C GLN A 107 -9.39 -14.15 5.46
N LEU A 108 -8.19 -13.58 5.42
CA LEU A 108 -7.14 -13.91 4.46
C LEU A 108 -6.50 -15.28 4.71
N ILE A 109 -6.17 -15.57 5.97
CA ILE A 109 -5.37 -16.77 6.34
C ILE A 109 -5.96 -18.09 5.82
N PRO A 110 -7.27 -18.33 5.90
CA PRO A 110 -7.86 -19.55 5.34
C PRO A 110 -7.78 -19.66 3.82
N LEU A 111 -7.53 -18.54 3.13
CA LEU A 111 -7.50 -18.45 1.67
C LEU A 111 -6.07 -18.48 1.10
N LEU A 112 -5.06 -18.50 1.96
CA LEU A 112 -3.67 -18.48 1.53
C LEU A 112 -3.28 -19.72 0.75
N GLU A 113 -2.40 -19.52 -0.23
CA GLU A 113 -1.80 -20.56 -1.06
C GLU A 113 -0.27 -20.55 -0.85
N ASP A 114 0.36 -21.70 -1.07
CA ASP A 114 1.82 -21.80 -0.95
C ASP A 114 2.52 -20.90 -1.97
N GLY A 115 3.59 -20.25 -1.56
CA GLY A 115 4.39 -19.36 -2.39
C GLY A 115 3.88 -17.92 -2.47
N GLN A 116 2.77 -17.57 -1.85
CA GLN A 116 2.31 -16.19 -1.79
C GLN A 116 3.21 -15.33 -0.89
N VAL A 117 3.38 -14.06 -1.27
CA VAL A 117 4.13 -13.07 -0.49
C VAL A 117 3.20 -11.96 -0.05
N ILE A 118 3.12 -11.74 1.26
CA ILE A 118 2.24 -10.75 1.89
C ILE A 118 3.07 -9.52 2.27
N HIS A 119 2.74 -8.39 1.69
CA HIS A 119 3.33 -7.08 1.97
C HIS A 119 2.35 -6.24 2.78
N ILE A 120 2.71 -5.83 3.99
CA ILE A 120 1.86 -5.01 4.86
C ILE A 120 2.43 -3.59 4.92
N LEU A 121 1.61 -2.58 4.56
CA LEU A 121 2.07 -1.18 4.47
C LEU A 121 0.98 -0.15 4.82
N PRO A 122 1.28 0.73 5.77
CA PRO A 122 2.34 0.62 6.78
C PRO A 122 2.07 -0.56 7.71
N ASP A 123 3.11 -1.20 8.20
CA ASP A 123 2.96 -2.45 8.98
C ASP A 123 2.22 -2.23 10.31
N ASN A 124 2.59 -1.22 11.08
CA ASN A 124 1.98 -0.93 12.38
C ASN A 124 1.75 -2.19 13.24
N CYS A 125 2.75 -3.02 13.36
CA CYS A 125 2.72 -4.33 14.03
C CYS A 125 1.84 -5.40 13.35
N GLY A 126 1.36 -5.15 12.13
CA GLY A 126 0.50 -6.08 11.39
C GLY A 126 1.18 -7.42 11.10
N THR A 127 2.48 -7.42 10.81
CA THR A 127 3.26 -8.64 10.59
C THR A 127 3.24 -9.56 11.81
N PHE A 128 3.39 -9.02 13.02
CA PHE A 128 3.29 -9.80 14.27
C PHE A 128 1.89 -10.37 14.46
N ILE A 129 0.85 -9.55 14.20
CA ILE A 129 -0.55 -9.99 14.29
C ILE A 129 -0.82 -11.09 13.28
N CYS A 130 -0.40 -10.92 12.02
CA CYS A 130 -0.56 -11.92 10.96
C CYS A 130 0.08 -13.26 11.35
N ARG A 131 1.34 -13.27 11.75
CA ARG A 131 2.06 -14.48 12.17
C ARG A 131 1.46 -15.14 13.40
N LYS A 132 1.01 -14.34 14.38
CA LYS A 132 0.29 -14.84 15.55
C LYS A 132 -0.98 -15.58 15.13
N LEU A 133 -1.81 -14.94 14.31
CA LEU A 133 -3.06 -15.52 13.84
C LEU A 133 -2.85 -16.77 12.97
N MET A 134 -1.86 -16.76 12.08
CA MET A 134 -1.49 -17.96 11.30
C MET A 134 -1.21 -19.17 12.22
N ARG A 135 -0.46 -18.96 13.30
CA ARG A 135 -0.17 -20.00 14.28
C ARG A 135 -1.43 -20.44 15.02
N GLU A 136 -2.25 -19.50 15.50
CA GLU A 136 -3.49 -19.79 16.24
C GLU A 136 -4.53 -20.51 15.38
N MET A 137 -4.60 -20.17 14.11
CA MET A 137 -5.51 -20.78 13.14
C MET A 137 -4.96 -22.06 12.49
N GLY A 138 -3.77 -22.51 12.90
CA GLY A 138 -3.15 -23.73 12.36
C GLY A 138 -2.79 -23.65 10.88
N CYS A 139 -2.45 -22.47 10.38
CA CYS A 139 -2.06 -22.29 8.98
C CYS A 139 -0.71 -22.97 8.69
N THR A 140 -0.70 -23.92 7.79
CA THR A 140 0.50 -24.66 7.36
C THR A 140 1.07 -24.17 6.03
N LYS A 141 0.48 -23.13 5.43
CA LYS A 141 0.91 -22.61 4.14
C LYS A 141 2.29 -21.96 4.22
N LYS A 142 3.10 -22.24 3.22
CA LYS A 142 4.44 -21.67 3.07
C LYS A 142 4.32 -20.31 2.39
N VAL A 143 4.15 -19.26 3.18
CA VAL A 143 4.04 -17.88 2.71
C VAL A 143 5.08 -17.00 3.39
N ILE A 144 5.53 -15.98 2.66
CA ILE A 144 6.38 -14.93 3.21
C ILE A 144 5.49 -13.80 3.70
N VAL A 145 5.73 -13.29 4.91
CA VAL A 145 5.00 -12.13 5.45
C VAL A 145 6.00 -11.07 5.85
N GLY A 146 5.87 -9.89 5.28
CA GLY A 146 6.80 -8.81 5.56
C GLY A 146 6.15 -7.45 5.76
N ALA A 147 6.91 -6.63 6.43
CA ALA A 147 6.60 -5.31 6.93
C ALA A 147 7.24 -4.22 6.06
N TRP A 148 6.50 -3.16 5.80
CA TRP A 148 7.03 -1.90 5.32
C TRP A 148 6.77 -0.81 6.36
N TYR A 149 7.78 0.06 6.62
CA TYR A 149 7.65 1.08 7.65
C TYR A 149 6.62 2.16 7.29
N THR A 150 6.35 2.37 6.01
CA THR A 150 5.35 3.33 5.52
C THR A 150 4.82 2.91 4.14
N ALA A 151 3.82 3.65 3.66
CA ALA A 151 3.37 3.56 2.28
C ALA A 151 4.32 4.32 1.33
N PRO A 152 4.43 3.94 0.04
CA PRO A 152 5.34 4.59 -0.90
C PRO A 152 4.89 5.98 -1.36
N TYR A 153 3.70 6.44 -0.98
CA TYR A 153 3.13 7.70 -1.45
C TYR A 153 2.52 8.53 -0.33
N GLY A 154 2.65 9.86 -0.42
CA GLY A 154 1.71 10.82 0.13
C GLY A 154 0.63 11.12 -0.91
N ILE A 155 -0.64 10.83 -0.57
CA ILE A 155 -1.73 10.89 -1.54
C ILE A 155 -2.98 11.54 -0.97
N ARG A 156 -3.81 12.08 -1.87
CA ARG A 156 -5.19 12.47 -1.57
C ARG A 156 -6.14 11.88 -2.59
N ILE A 157 -7.23 11.27 -2.12
CA ILE A 157 -8.35 10.94 -3.00
C ILE A 157 -9.11 12.23 -3.32
N VAL A 158 -9.29 12.49 -4.61
CA VAL A 158 -10.05 13.64 -5.05
C VAL A 158 -11.52 13.45 -4.72
N ARG A 159 -12.14 14.48 -4.14
CA ARG A 159 -13.58 14.52 -3.86
C ARG A 159 -14.22 15.56 -4.77
N ARG A 160 -15.36 15.24 -5.34
CA ARG A 160 -16.15 16.18 -6.15
C ARG A 160 -17.57 16.25 -5.58
N GLY A 161 -17.98 17.44 -5.14
CA GLY A 161 -19.26 17.60 -4.46
C GLY A 161 -19.40 16.74 -3.19
N GLY A 162 -18.31 16.51 -2.45
CA GLY A 162 -18.28 15.64 -1.26
C GLY A 162 -18.19 14.14 -1.55
N VAL A 163 -18.36 13.72 -2.81
CA VAL A 163 -18.31 12.30 -3.21
C VAL A 163 -16.85 11.87 -3.47
N VAL A 164 -16.48 10.72 -2.95
CA VAL A 164 -15.20 10.07 -3.21
C VAL A 164 -15.14 9.67 -4.69
N THR A 165 -14.06 10.03 -5.37
CA THR A 165 -13.83 9.62 -6.77
C THR A 165 -12.79 8.50 -6.84
N ASN A 166 -12.53 7.99 -8.06
CA ASN A 166 -11.44 7.06 -8.34
C ASN A 166 -10.17 7.78 -8.82
N GLU A 167 -10.08 9.09 -8.57
CA GLU A 167 -8.87 9.88 -8.85
C GLU A 167 -8.04 10.01 -7.57
N CYS A 168 -6.79 9.55 -7.66
CA CYS A 168 -5.79 9.63 -6.62
C CYS A 168 -4.73 10.65 -7.03
N LYS A 169 -4.71 11.80 -6.34
CA LYS A 169 -3.68 12.81 -6.52
C LYS A 169 -2.47 12.43 -5.68
N VAL A 170 -1.39 12.08 -6.34
CA VAL A 170 -0.11 11.80 -5.68
C VAL A 170 0.59 13.14 -5.43
N GLU A 171 0.85 13.47 -4.18
CA GLU A 171 1.51 14.72 -3.79
C GLU A 171 3.01 14.50 -3.62
N ASP A 172 3.36 13.38 -2.99
CA ASP A 172 4.75 13.00 -2.74
C ASP A 172 4.95 11.52 -2.99
N ARG A 173 6.15 11.15 -3.43
CA ARG A 173 6.63 9.78 -3.39
C ARG A 173 7.78 9.68 -2.40
N ILE A 174 7.67 8.73 -1.48
CA ILE A 174 8.74 8.48 -0.52
C ILE A 174 9.89 7.81 -1.25
N THR A 175 11.05 8.42 -1.14
CA THR A 175 12.22 8.08 -1.95
C THR A 175 12.84 6.74 -1.57
N THR A 176 12.70 6.35 -0.30
CA THR A 176 13.22 5.09 0.18
C THR A 176 12.36 4.58 1.32
N ILE A 177 11.73 3.44 1.14
CA ILE A 177 11.01 2.74 2.21
C ILE A 177 11.82 1.53 2.69
N ARG A 178 11.75 1.27 3.99
CA ARG A 178 12.43 0.12 4.59
C ARG A 178 11.46 -1.03 4.79
N GLY A 179 11.92 -2.25 4.49
CA GLY A 179 11.12 -3.45 4.67
C GLY A 179 11.95 -4.63 5.14
N CYS A 180 11.29 -5.56 5.79
CA CYS A 180 11.84 -6.87 6.14
C CYS A 180 10.70 -7.86 6.42
N ALA A 181 11.04 -9.14 6.54
CA ALA A 181 10.08 -10.20 6.79
C ALA A 181 10.17 -10.75 8.22
N LEU A 182 9.14 -11.49 8.60
CA LEU A 182 9.11 -12.32 9.80
C LEU A 182 8.76 -13.75 9.41
N PRO A 183 9.59 -14.77 9.66
CA PRO A 183 10.91 -14.65 10.33
C PRO A 183 11.95 -13.91 9.47
N ASP A 184 13.02 -13.44 10.09
CA ASP A 184 14.05 -12.62 9.43
C ASP A 184 14.77 -13.36 8.28
N CYS A 185 14.88 -14.69 8.36
CA CYS A 185 15.45 -15.51 7.28
C CYS A 185 14.68 -15.38 5.94
N ASP A 186 13.43 -14.95 5.94
CA ASP A 186 12.63 -14.74 4.74
C ASP A 186 12.87 -13.34 4.13
N THR A 187 13.67 -12.48 4.78
CA THR A 187 13.78 -11.06 4.38
C THR A 187 14.38 -10.89 2.99
N ASP A 188 15.40 -11.67 2.62
CA ASP A 188 16.02 -11.53 1.30
C ASP A 188 15.05 -11.92 0.17
N ASP A 189 14.25 -12.96 0.38
CA ASP A 189 13.21 -13.37 -0.57
C ASP A 189 12.05 -12.34 -0.61
N PHE A 190 11.66 -11.81 0.56
CA PHE A 190 10.68 -10.72 0.65
C PHE A 190 11.14 -9.48 -0.13
N MET A 191 12.38 -9.06 0.06
CA MET A 191 12.96 -7.92 -0.68
C MET A 191 13.05 -8.20 -2.18
N ALA A 192 13.41 -9.43 -2.56
CA ALA A 192 13.42 -9.83 -3.97
C ALA A 192 12.03 -9.78 -4.59
N SER A 193 10.97 -10.12 -3.85
CA SER A 193 9.59 -10.02 -4.34
C SER A 193 9.14 -8.59 -4.62
N ALA A 194 9.68 -7.62 -3.88
CA ALA A 194 9.32 -6.20 -4.02
C ALA A 194 9.70 -5.63 -5.39
N TYR A 195 10.69 -6.22 -6.09
CA TYR A 195 11.02 -5.83 -7.46
C TYR A 195 9.90 -6.08 -8.47
N TYR A 196 8.96 -6.96 -8.15
CA TYR A 196 7.81 -7.26 -9.00
C TYR A 196 6.59 -6.37 -8.69
N ILE A 197 6.73 -5.42 -7.75
CA ILE A 197 5.70 -4.44 -7.41
C ILE A 197 6.08 -3.09 -8.04
N PRO A 198 5.46 -2.69 -9.16
CA PRO A 198 5.80 -1.44 -9.85
C PRO A 198 5.76 -0.19 -8.97
N ALA A 199 4.90 -0.20 -7.97
CA ALA A 199 4.75 0.88 -6.99
C ALA A 199 6.04 1.15 -6.19
N PHE A 200 6.94 0.18 -6.06
CA PHE A 200 8.14 0.30 -5.22
C PHE A 200 9.40 0.72 -5.96
N GLY A 201 9.42 0.81 -7.26
CA GLY A 201 10.67 1.24 -7.84
C GLY A 201 10.92 0.93 -9.30
N ALA A 202 9.89 0.80 -10.11
CA ALA A 202 10.10 0.80 -11.55
C ALA A 202 10.59 2.20 -11.97
N ILE A 203 11.84 2.31 -12.36
CA ILE A 203 12.36 3.46 -13.08
C ILE A 203 11.97 3.25 -14.54
N ILE A 204 11.31 4.25 -15.10
CA ILE A 204 11.13 4.33 -16.55
C ILE A 204 12.33 5.13 -17.06
N ASP A 205 13.18 4.51 -17.87
CA ASP A 205 14.28 5.20 -18.52
C ASP A 205 13.78 6.15 -19.62
N ALA A 206 14.71 6.85 -20.26
CA ALA A 206 14.39 7.82 -21.31
C ALA A 206 13.73 7.17 -22.55
N GLU A 207 13.90 5.87 -22.73
CA GLU A 207 13.36 5.06 -23.81
C GLU A 207 11.98 4.48 -23.47
N GLY A 208 11.49 4.71 -22.22
CA GLY A 208 10.20 4.20 -21.77
C GLY A 208 10.24 2.75 -21.27
N GLU A 209 11.43 2.18 -21.16
CA GLU A 209 11.64 0.85 -20.60
C GLU A 209 11.60 0.89 -19.08
N VAL A 210 10.92 -0.09 -18.50
CA VAL A 210 10.86 -0.25 -17.04
C VAL A 210 12.12 -0.96 -16.58
N THR A 211 13.10 -0.21 -16.14
CA THR A 211 14.28 -0.79 -15.50
C THR A 211 13.94 -1.14 -14.05
N ILE A 212 13.83 -2.43 -13.80
CA ILE A 212 13.88 -2.91 -12.42
C ILE A 212 15.33 -2.77 -11.99
N SER A 213 15.57 -1.91 -11.03
CA SER A 213 16.89 -1.69 -10.50
C SER A 213 17.51 -2.99 -10.02
N LYS A 214 18.72 -3.28 -10.47
CA LYS A 214 19.44 -4.51 -10.11
C LYS A 214 19.95 -4.43 -8.69
N LYS A 215 19.97 -5.57 -8.00
CA LYS A 215 20.55 -5.72 -6.64
C LYS A 215 21.96 -5.11 -6.64
N GLY A 216 22.19 -4.04 -5.86
CA GLY A 216 23.50 -3.41 -5.68
C GLY A 216 23.68 -2.02 -6.27
N GLU A 217 22.71 -1.47 -6.98
CA GLU A 217 22.76 -0.08 -7.44
C GLU A 217 22.10 0.83 -6.39
N GLU A 218 22.88 1.57 -5.66
CA GLU A 218 22.47 2.28 -4.43
C GLU A 218 21.44 3.39 -4.62
N PHE A 219 21.12 3.81 -5.85
CA PHE A 219 20.36 5.05 -6.09
C PHE A 219 19.02 4.89 -6.81
N HIS A 220 18.61 3.68 -7.12
CA HIS A 220 17.45 3.46 -8.00
C HIS A 220 16.29 2.71 -7.36
N HIS A 221 16.33 2.44 -6.06
CA HIS A 221 15.29 1.69 -5.38
C HIS A 221 14.44 2.58 -4.51
N GLY A 222 13.13 2.55 -4.70
CA GLY A 222 12.18 3.08 -3.75
C GLY A 222 12.14 2.28 -2.44
N PHE A 223 13.06 1.31 -2.22
CA PHE A 223 13.07 0.49 -1.01
C PHE A 223 14.47 -0.06 -0.66
N VAL A 224 14.67 -0.30 0.64
CA VAL A 224 15.89 -0.92 1.19
C VAL A 224 15.53 -1.94 2.27
N ARG A 225 16.44 -2.89 2.49
CA ARG A 225 16.33 -3.86 3.56
C ARG A 225 16.42 -3.18 4.94
N GLY A 226 15.44 -3.46 5.81
CA GLY A 226 15.50 -3.12 7.23
C GLY A 226 16.19 -4.19 8.05
N ASN A 227 16.46 -3.90 9.32
CA ASN A 227 17.14 -4.85 10.21
C ASN A 227 16.18 -5.92 10.73
N THR A 228 15.09 -5.50 11.36
CA THR A 228 14.07 -6.38 11.92
C THR A 228 12.68 -5.78 11.76
N VAL A 229 11.63 -6.61 11.85
CA VAL A 229 10.24 -6.13 11.85
C VAL A 229 9.97 -5.17 13.02
N LEU A 230 10.62 -5.39 14.17
CA LEU A 230 10.50 -4.49 15.31
C LEU A 230 11.12 -3.12 14.99
N ASP A 231 12.31 -3.08 14.40
CA ASP A 231 12.98 -1.85 13.97
C ASP A 231 12.14 -1.10 12.92
N ILE A 232 11.57 -1.82 11.96
CA ILE A 232 10.66 -1.24 10.97
C ILE A 232 9.48 -0.52 11.65
N ASN A 233 8.86 -1.14 12.63
CA ASN A 233 7.72 -0.58 13.33
C ASN A 233 8.09 0.61 14.23
N LEU A 234 9.21 0.51 14.95
CA LEU A 234 9.69 1.58 15.83
C LEU A 234 10.22 2.79 15.05
N SER A 235 10.65 2.61 13.82
CA SER A 235 11.10 3.70 12.95
C SER A 235 9.97 4.35 12.14
N ASN A 236 8.73 3.87 12.24
CA ASN A 236 7.58 4.49 11.60
C ASN A 236 7.27 5.84 12.24
N VAL A 237 7.53 6.92 11.50
CA VAL A 237 7.34 8.29 11.99
C VAL A 237 5.86 8.74 11.96
N ASN A 238 4.99 8.03 11.24
CA ASN A 238 3.59 8.42 11.10
C ASN A 238 2.86 8.55 12.46
N PRO A 239 2.95 7.59 13.40
CA PRO A 239 2.33 7.75 14.71
C PRO A 239 2.89 8.94 15.50
N VAL A 240 4.19 9.22 15.33
CA VAL A 240 4.85 10.34 16.05
C VAL A 240 4.42 11.70 15.51
N ILE A 241 4.17 11.80 14.19
CA ILE A 241 3.76 13.05 13.56
C ILE A 241 2.25 13.27 13.71
N HIS A 242 1.45 12.27 13.40
CA HIS A 242 0.00 12.42 13.29
C HIS A 242 -0.71 12.41 14.64
N VAL A 243 -0.27 11.59 15.61
CA VAL A 243 -0.95 11.51 16.92
C VAL A 243 -0.80 12.80 17.72
N PRO A 244 0.41 13.36 17.92
CA PRO A 244 0.53 14.67 18.57
C PRO A 244 -0.18 15.78 17.80
N GLY A 245 -0.10 15.78 16.48
CA GLY A 245 -0.81 16.76 15.64
C GLY A 245 -2.32 16.68 15.82
N ALA A 246 -2.89 15.47 15.88
CA ALA A 246 -4.32 15.30 16.12
C ALA A 246 -4.73 15.73 17.53
N VAL A 247 -3.94 15.38 18.56
CA VAL A 247 -4.22 15.74 19.95
C VAL A 247 -4.13 17.26 20.16
N LEU A 248 -3.05 17.88 19.68
CA LEU A 248 -2.87 19.34 19.79
C LEU A 248 -3.85 20.08 18.90
N GLY A 249 -4.12 19.57 17.69
CA GLY A 249 -5.08 20.12 16.75
C GLY A 249 -6.52 20.07 17.28
N ALA A 250 -6.89 19.06 18.08
CA ALA A 250 -8.20 18.97 18.70
C ALA A 250 -8.47 20.17 19.63
N ALA A 251 -7.49 20.58 20.43
CA ALA A 251 -7.59 21.74 21.29
C ALA A 251 -7.77 23.04 20.48
N VAL A 252 -7.07 23.19 19.37
CA VAL A 252 -7.22 24.32 18.45
C VAL A 252 -8.60 24.31 17.80
N MET A 253 -9.06 23.16 17.35
CA MET A 253 -10.38 23.02 16.69
C MET A 253 -11.54 23.26 17.63
N GLN A 254 -11.44 22.85 18.91
CA GLN A 254 -12.44 23.14 19.93
C GLN A 254 -12.56 24.63 20.25
N ASN A 255 -11.45 25.35 20.14
CA ASN A 255 -11.37 26.78 20.43
C ASN A 255 -11.17 27.64 19.18
N PHE A 256 -11.50 27.10 17.99
CA PHE A 256 -11.17 27.72 16.72
C PHE A 256 -11.69 29.15 16.58
N ASP A 257 -12.96 29.38 16.93
CA ASP A 257 -13.59 30.69 16.80
C ASP A 257 -13.01 31.71 17.81
N THR A 258 -12.41 31.23 18.89
CA THR A 258 -11.80 32.07 19.94
C THR A 258 -10.34 32.41 19.64
N VAL A 259 -9.59 31.43 19.08
CA VAL A 259 -8.13 31.54 18.90
C VAL A 259 -7.75 32.01 17.48
N LEU A 260 -8.45 31.54 16.44
CA LEU A 260 -8.06 31.73 15.05
C LEU A 260 -9.11 32.47 14.19
N GLY A 261 -10.27 32.82 14.78
CA GLY A 261 -11.34 33.49 14.03
C GLY A 261 -12.21 32.53 13.20
N LYS A 262 -13.05 33.11 12.33
CA LYS A 262 -14.18 32.39 11.72
C LYS A 262 -13.86 31.52 10.48
N ASN A 263 -12.63 31.55 9.94
CA ASN A 263 -12.32 30.84 8.69
C ASN A 263 -11.78 29.43 8.94
N LYS A 264 -12.66 28.51 9.35
CA LYS A 264 -12.34 27.09 9.53
C LYS A 264 -11.85 26.38 8.25
N ALA A 265 -12.19 26.94 7.07
CA ALA A 265 -11.80 26.33 5.79
C ALA A 265 -10.30 26.44 5.47
N ASP A 266 -9.61 27.43 6.05
CA ASP A 266 -8.19 27.68 5.78
C ASP A 266 -7.24 26.79 6.58
N TYR A 267 -7.79 26.05 7.53
CA TYR A 267 -7.04 25.19 8.46
C TYR A 267 -7.52 23.73 8.40
N SER A 268 -7.67 23.20 7.19
CA SER A 268 -7.83 21.76 7.05
C SER A 268 -6.48 21.10 7.39
N LEU A 269 -6.26 20.93 8.68
CA LEU A 269 -5.04 20.32 9.19
C LEU A 269 -4.94 18.83 8.88
N TYR A 270 -5.79 18.27 8.03
CA TYR A 270 -5.67 16.87 7.55
C TYR A 270 -7.00 16.36 6.95
#